data_7b32d02f9d2ac650ae3bba77b7f39941
#
_entry.id   7b32d02f9d2ac650ae3bba77b7f39941
#
_cell.length_a   1.000
_cell.length_b   1.000
_cell.length_c   1.000
_cell.angle_alpha   90.00
_cell.angle_beta   90.00
_cell.angle_gamma   90.00
#
_symmetry.space_group_name_H-M   'P 1'
#
loop_
_entity.id
_entity.type
_entity.pdbx_description
1 polymer ?
#
loop_
_entity_poly.entity_id
_entity_poly.type
_entity_poly.pdbx_seq_one_letter_code
_entity_poly.pdbx_strand_id
1 'polypeptide(L)'
;MNKKRIIETVANETGLHVKDVRCCIDAIISSIRDSVRKGENVKLRNFGTFKMVEYKQKKVLGIHCGQMIELPEHKGVRFVASDEFLK
;
A
#
# COMPACT_ATOMS: atom_id res chain seq x y z
N MET A 1 8.68 -6.14 -11.86
CA MET A 1 7.62 -7.10 -11.50
C MET A 1 6.34 -6.35 -11.18
N ASN A 2 5.21 -6.87 -11.59
CA ASN A 2 3.91 -6.26 -11.33
C ASN A 2 2.95 -7.29 -10.74
N LYS A 3 1.72 -6.86 -10.45
CA LYS A 3 0.70 -7.72 -9.85
C LYS A 3 0.45 -8.99 -10.66
N LYS A 4 0.32 -8.87 -11.98
CA LYS A 4 0.10 -10.01 -12.86
C LYS A 4 1.22 -11.03 -12.76
N ARG A 5 2.46 -10.57 -12.75
CA ARG A 5 3.62 -11.44 -12.66
C ARG A 5 3.75 -12.12 -11.31
N ILE A 6 3.40 -11.40 -10.24
CA ILE A 6 3.35 -11.97 -8.89
C ILE A 6 2.34 -13.10 -8.85
N ILE A 7 1.16 -12.89 -9.42
CA ILE A 7 0.10 -13.91 -9.47
C ILE A 7 0.59 -15.16 -10.18
N GLU A 8 1.22 -15.00 -11.34
CA GLU A 8 1.74 -16.12 -12.12
C GLU A 8 2.83 -16.89 -11.34
N THR A 9 3.73 -16.17 -10.70
CA THR A 9 4.80 -16.77 -9.90
C THR A 9 4.23 -17.58 -8.74
N VAL A 10 3.29 -17.01 -8.01
CA VAL A 10 2.66 -17.69 -6.87
C VAL A 10 1.88 -18.91 -7.32
N ALA A 11 1.15 -18.81 -8.44
CA ALA A 11 0.42 -19.95 -8.99
C ALA A 11 1.36 -21.10 -9.32
N ASN A 12 2.51 -20.80 -9.93
CA ASN A 12 3.50 -21.81 -10.24
C ASN A 12 4.11 -22.46 -8.99
N GLU A 13 4.40 -21.68 -7.96
CA GLU A 13 4.98 -22.16 -6.71
C GLU A 13 4.02 -23.00 -5.89
N THR A 14 2.74 -22.66 -5.90
CA THR A 14 1.74 -23.31 -5.04
C THR A 14 0.94 -24.38 -5.73
N GLY A 15 0.96 -24.41 -7.05
CA GLY A 15 0.12 -25.31 -7.84
C GLY A 15 -1.34 -24.90 -7.91
N LEU A 16 -1.67 -23.69 -7.42
CA LEU A 16 -3.02 -23.15 -7.50
C LEU A 16 -3.30 -22.54 -8.86
N HIS A 17 -4.58 -22.45 -9.21
CA HIS A 17 -5.00 -21.76 -10.43
C HIS A 17 -4.72 -20.26 -10.33
N VAL A 18 -4.31 -19.68 -11.44
CA VAL A 18 -4.10 -18.22 -11.54
C VAL A 18 -5.34 -17.45 -11.07
N LYS A 19 -6.53 -17.94 -11.41
CA LYS A 19 -7.79 -17.31 -11.01
C LYS A 19 -7.94 -17.28 -9.48
N ASP A 20 -7.60 -18.36 -8.81
CA ASP A 20 -7.69 -18.45 -7.35
C ASP A 20 -6.67 -17.55 -6.67
N VAL A 21 -5.44 -17.52 -7.19
CA VAL A 21 -4.39 -16.66 -6.67
C VAL A 21 -4.79 -15.18 -6.81
N ARG A 22 -5.36 -14.82 -7.95
CA ARG A 22 -5.84 -13.44 -8.18
C ARG A 22 -6.90 -13.06 -7.17
N CYS A 23 -7.85 -13.96 -6.92
CA CYS A 23 -8.91 -13.74 -5.95
C CYS A 23 -8.33 -13.53 -4.55
N CYS A 24 -7.36 -14.33 -4.15
CA CYS A 24 -6.70 -14.21 -2.85
C CYS A 24 -5.94 -12.88 -2.72
N ILE A 25 -5.19 -12.50 -3.73
CA ILE A 25 -4.42 -11.27 -3.70
C ILE A 25 -5.34 -10.04 -3.62
N ASP A 26 -6.42 -10.04 -4.40
CA ASP A 26 -7.39 -8.94 -4.37
C ASP A 26 -8.07 -8.83 -3.01
N ALA A 27 -8.40 -9.96 -2.40
CA ALA A 27 -9.00 -9.99 -1.07
C ALA A 27 -8.03 -9.47 0.00
N ILE A 28 -6.76 -9.84 -0.10
CA ILE A 28 -5.72 -9.36 0.83
C ILE A 28 -5.59 -7.84 0.74
N ILE A 29 -5.48 -7.32 -0.47
CA ILE A 29 -5.34 -5.88 -0.70
C ILE A 29 -6.57 -5.13 -0.18
N SER A 30 -7.77 -5.63 -0.44
CA SER A 30 -9.01 -5.04 0.05
C SER A 30 -9.08 -5.02 1.57
N SER A 31 -8.68 -6.12 2.21
CA SER A 31 -8.67 -6.22 3.68
C SER A 31 -7.73 -5.21 4.30
N ILE A 32 -6.52 -5.06 3.73
CA ILE A 32 -5.55 -4.09 4.20
C ILE A 32 -6.09 -2.67 4.04
N ARG A 33 -6.69 -2.37 2.88
CA ARG A 33 -7.27 -1.06 2.61
C ARG A 33 -8.36 -0.70 3.62
N ASP A 34 -9.27 -1.63 3.87
CA ASP A 34 -10.39 -1.41 4.78
C ASP A 34 -9.91 -1.20 6.22
N SER A 35 -8.93 -1.98 6.67
CA SER A 35 -8.36 -1.84 7.99
C SER A 35 -7.67 -0.49 8.18
N VAL A 36 -6.88 -0.07 7.20
CA VAL A 36 -6.19 1.21 7.24
C VAL A 36 -7.20 2.37 7.24
N ARG A 37 -8.28 2.26 6.46
CA ARG A 37 -9.34 3.27 6.44
C ARG A 37 -10.01 3.45 7.79
N LYS A 38 -10.10 2.39 8.57
CA LYS A 38 -10.66 2.44 9.93
C LYS A 38 -9.68 2.98 10.96
N GLY A 39 -8.46 3.26 10.55
CA GLY A 39 -7.42 3.74 11.44
C GLY A 39 -6.60 2.64 12.10
N GLU A 40 -6.79 1.40 11.69
CA GLU A 40 -6.03 0.27 12.21
C GLU A 40 -4.75 0.09 11.42
N ASN A 41 -3.64 -0.11 12.13
CA ASN A 41 -2.38 -0.46 11.49
C ASN A 41 -2.41 -1.94 11.11
N VAL A 42 -1.92 -2.27 9.92
CA VAL A 42 -1.81 -3.66 9.47
C VAL A 42 -0.35 -4.06 9.50
N LYS A 43 0.00 -4.89 10.45
CA LYS A 43 1.37 -5.36 10.62
C LYS A 43 1.48 -6.79 10.11
N LEU A 44 2.35 -6.99 9.14
CA LEU A 44 2.67 -8.32 8.61
C LEU A 44 4.07 -8.69 9.07
N ARG A 45 4.14 -9.76 9.86
CA ARG A 45 5.39 -10.22 10.45
C ARG A 45 6.46 -10.46 9.39
N ASN A 46 7.65 -9.95 9.61
CA ASN A 46 8.80 -10.09 8.71
C ASN A 46 8.60 -9.42 7.34
N PHE A 47 7.56 -8.63 7.18
CA PHE A 47 7.26 -7.93 5.94
C PHE A 47 7.26 -6.42 6.14
N GLY A 48 6.33 -5.92 6.93
CA GLY A 48 6.22 -4.50 7.19
C GLY A 48 4.87 -4.13 7.76
N THR A 49 4.62 -2.84 7.86
CA THR A 49 3.41 -2.30 8.45
C THR A 49 2.81 -1.25 7.55
N PHE A 50 1.50 -1.35 7.31
CA PHE A 50 0.71 -0.33 6.61
C PHE A 50 0.05 0.56 7.64
N LYS A 51 0.25 1.87 7.50
CA LYS A 51 -0.30 2.87 8.42
C LYS A 51 -1.03 3.94 7.64
N MET A 52 -2.10 4.47 8.23
CA MET A 52 -2.73 5.67 7.70
C MET A 52 -1.98 6.90 8.22
N VAL A 53 -1.70 7.82 7.33
CA VAL A 53 -1.01 9.07 7.66
C VAL A 53 -1.93 10.22 7.29
N GLU A 54 -2.00 11.23 8.16
CA GLU A 54 -2.73 12.45 7.87
C GLU A 54 -1.75 13.52 7.43
N TYR A 55 -1.98 14.07 6.24
CA TYR A 55 -1.22 15.19 5.73
C TYR A 55 -1.99 16.46 6.00
N LYS A 56 -1.44 17.32 6.87
CA LYS A 56 -2.07 18.57 7.21
C LYS A 56 -2.01 19.55 6.06
N GLN A 57 -2.99 20.47 6.03
CA GLN A 57 -2.98 21.55 5.07
C GLN A 57 -1.68 22.35 5.17
N LYS A 58 -1.07 22.61 4.02
CA LYS A 58 0.13 23.43 3.97
C LYS A 58 0.21 24.19 2.65
N LYS A 59 0.99 25.29 2.67
CA LYS A 59 1.23 26.10 1.49
C LYS A 59 2.59 25.77 0.93
N VAL A 60 2.67 25.51 -0.36
CA VAL A 60 3.93 25.22 -1.05
C VAL A 60 4.06 26.13 -2.26
N LEU A 61 5.31 26.43 -2.63
CA LEU A 61 5.58 27.23 -3.83
C LEU A 61 5.35 26.37 -5.07
N GLY A 62 4.47 26.86 -5.96
CA GLY A 62 4.21 26.17 -7.22
C GLY A 62 5.38 26.25 -8.17
N ILE A 63 5.84 25.10 -8.67
CA ILE A 63 7.02 25.01 -9.51
C ILE A 63 6.85 25.75 -10.83
N HIS A 64 5.64 25.72 -11.39
CA HIS A 64 5.38 26.24 -12.74
C HIS A 64 4.89 27.68 -12.77
N CYS A 65 4.29 28.17 -11.71
CA CYS A 65 3.69 29.48 -11.70
C CYS A 65 4.33 30.47 -10.71
N GLY A 66 5.23 30.01 -9.88
CA GLY A 66 5.88 30.86 -8.89
C GLY A 66 4.96 31.36 -7.79
N GLN A 67 3.73 30.85 -7.73
CA GLN A 67 2.75 31.23 -6.72
C GLN A 67 2.66 30.18 -5.63
N MET A 68 2.25 30.62 -4.43
CA MET A 68 2.01 29.69 -3.34
C MET A 68 0.76 28.87 -3.63
N ILE A 69 0.89 27.57 -3.53
CA ILE A 69 -0.22 26.63 -3.71
C ILE A 69 -0.61 26.08 -2.34
N GLU A 70 -1.89 26.11 -2.05
CA GLU A 70 -2.42 25.57 -0.81
C GLU A 70 -2.80 24.10 -1.04
N LEU A 71 -2.14 23.17 -0.33
CA LEU A 71 -2.46 21.77 -0.38
C LEU A 71 -3.50 21.46 0.69
N PRO A 72 -4.64 20.85 0.33
CA PRO A 72 -5.66 20.53 1.32
C PRO A 72 -5.19 19.41 2.24
N GLU A 73 -5.80 19.34 3.41
CA GLU A 73 -5.62 18.22 4.32
C GLU A 73 -6.14 16.95 3.66
N HIS A 74 -5.35 15.90 3.72
CA HIS A 74 -5.74 14.61 3.13
C HIS A 74 -5.12 13.46 3.90
N LYS A 75 -5.66 12.26 3.70
CA LYS A 75 -5.17 11.04 4.31
C LYS A 75 -4.48 10.19 3.26
N GLY A 76 -3.41 9.54 3.66
CA GLY A 76 -2.67 8.65 2.79
C GLY A 76 -2.24 7.40 3.53
N VAL A 77 -1.66 6.47 2.81
CA VAL A 77 -1.14 5.23 3.36
C VAL A 77 0.37 5.24 3.28
N ARG A 78 1.03 4.85 4.37
CA ARG A 78 2.47 4.70 4.42
C ARG A 78 2.81 3.26 4.72
N PHE A 79 3.76 2.70 3.97
CA PHE A 79 4.31 1.38 4.22
C PHE A 79 5.70 1.51 4.82
N VAL A 80 5.91 0.85 5.97
CA VAL A 80 7.20 0.79 6.63
C VAL A 80 7.68 -0.65 6.61
N ALA A 81 8.72 -0.91 5.85
CA ALA A 81 9.27 -2.26 5.74
C ALA A 81 9.88 -2.72 7.05
N SER A 82 9.71 -4.02 7.35
CA SER A 82 10.33 -4.63 8.51
C SER A 82 11.84 -4.80 8.28
N ASP A 83 12.63 -4.69 9.33
CA ASP A 83 14.07 -4.96 9.27
C ASP A 83 14.34 -6.42 8.85
N GLU A 84 13.40 -7.30 9.10
CA GLU A 84 13.50 -8.72 8.77
C GLU A 84 13.13 -9.04 7.31
N PHE A 85 12.68 -8.04 6.56
CA PHE A 85 12.13 -8.26 5.21
C PHE A 85 13.13 -8.94 4.27
N LEU A 86 14.38 -8.51 4.32
CA LEU A 86 15.43 -9.02 3.44
C LEU A 86 16.32 -10.10 4.08
N LYS A 87 16.03 -10.49 5.29
CA LYS A 87 16.81 -11.52 5.99
C LYS A 87 16.33 -12.93 5.71
#